data_31e2cec5caef3d41ad410aafc6077101
#
_entry.id   31e2cec5caef3d41ad410aafc6077101
#
_cell.length_a   1.000
_cell.length_b   1.000
_cell.length_c   1.000
_cell.angle_alpha   90.00
_cell.angle_beta   90.00
_cell.angle_gamma   90.00
#
_symmetry.space_group_name_H-M   'P 1'
#
loop_
_entity.id
_entity.type
_entity.pdbx_description
1 polymer ?
#
loop_
_entity_poly.entity_id
_entity_poly.type
_entity_poly.pdbx_seq_one_letter_code
_entity_poly.pdbx_strand_id
1 'polypeptide(L)'
;MGGWIDEEHRGVRYGLAGDVLVEETSPFQRISVIRSERYGKGLLLDGCWMTAERQERHYHEPLVHPALCSAEAIERVLVIGGGDGGTARECLRHPGVLHLDLVEIDGRVVELSQEHLPGIGGAAWSDPRCHLTVGDGIAWAAESADASYDVVLVDGSDPAGPAEGLFNRTFFEHCRRILRPGGVFATQSESPEAFREVHVAMVRLLREVFGHADPLYGWVPMYPSGWWSWTFAAVDGPRYRTVQQVRAELVADGCEIWSPRWQQGALDAVPAFIVRELAR
;
A
#
# COMPACT_ATOMS: atom_id res chain seq x y z
N MET A 1 -23.05 10.36 -21.69
CA MET A 1 -22.95 10.26 -20.22
C MET A 1 -22.59 8.80 -19.95
N GLY A 2 -21.44 8.59 -19.34
CA GLY A 2 -21.00 7.24 -18.99
C GLY A 2 -21.96 6.54 -18.04
N GLY A 3 -21.88 5.22 -17.99
CA GLY A 3 -22.65 4.42 -17.03
C GLY A 3 -22.15 4.59 -15.60
N TRP A 4 -22.87 3.99 -14.66
CA TRP A 4 -22.33 3.79 -13.30
C TRP A 4 -21.41 2.57 -13.31
N ILE A 5 -20.26 2.71 -12.72
CA ILE A 5 -19.26 1.67 -12.48
C ILE A 5 -19.28 1.41 -11.00
N ASP A 6 -19.77 0.25 -10.61
CA ASP A 6 -20.11 -0.07 -9.22
C ASP A 6 -19.20 -1.17 -8.68
N GLU A 7 -18.77 -0.99 -7.45
CA GLU A 7 -18.24 -2.02 -6.58
C GLU A 7 -19.31 -2.36 -5.53
N GLU A 8 -19.71 -3.62 -5.42
CA GLU A 8 -20.70 -4.05 -4.45
C GLU A 8 -20.06 -4.91 -3.36
N HIS A 9 -20.28 -4.50 -2.11
CA HIS A 9 -19.74 -5.21 -0.97
C HIS A 9 -20.78 -5.32 0.15
N ARG A 10 -21.12 -6.56 0.56
CA ARG A 10 -22.05 -6.87 1.67
C ARG A 10 -23.40 -6.10 1.59
N GLY A 11 -23.92 -5.93 0.39
CA GLY A 11 -25.18 -5.24 0.15
C GLY A 11 -25.08 -3.71 0.14
N VAL A 12 -23.89 -3.17 0.13
CA VAL A 12 -23.61 -1.73 -0.09
C VAL A 12 -22.97 -1.58 -1.47
N ARG A 13 -23.42 -0.58 -2.22
CA ARG A 13 -22.91 -0.28 -3.56
C ARG A 13 -22.13 1.03 -3.50
N TYR A 14 -20.90 1.00 -3.98
CA TYR A 14 -20.01 2.13 -4.13
C TYR A 14 -19.79 2.36 -5.62
N GLY A 15 -20.21 3.48 -6.16
CA GLY A 15 -20.19 3.70 -7.60
C GLY A 15 -19.72 5.07 -8.01
N LEU A 16 -19.09 5.12 -9.17
CA LEU A 16 -18.71 6.35 -9.87
C LEU A 16 -19.31 6.36 -11.27
N ALA A 17 -19.82 7.52 -11.69
CA ALA A 17 -20.19 7.72 -13.09
C ALA A 17 -18.91 7.86 -13.92
N GLY A 18 -18.81 7.07 -14.98
CA GLY A 18 -17.63 7.08 -15.83
C GLY A 18 -17.77 6.26 -17.10
N ASP A 19 -16.73 6.25 -17.91
CA ASP A 19 -16.59 5.47 -19.12
C ASP A 19 -15.48 4.45 -18.97
N VAL A 20 -15.71 3.20 -19.37
CA VAL A 20 -14.67 2.17 -19.48
C VAL A 20 -13.81 2.50 -20.70
N LEU A 21 -12.52 2.67 -20.51
CA LEU A 21 -11.54 2.93 -21.56
C LEU A 21 -10.91 1.63 -22.08
N VAL A 22 -10.58 0.73 -21.14
CA VAL A 22 -9.99 -0.58 -21.39
C VAL A 22 -10.63 -1.59 -20.46
N GLU A 23 -10.92 -2.77 -20.96
CA GLU A 23 -11.26 -3.94 -20.16
C GLU A 23 -10.62 -5.17 -20.77
N GLU A 24 -9.84 -5.90 -20.00
CA GLU A 24 -9.18 -7.13 -20.40
C GLU A 24 -9.01 -8.09 -19.22
N THR A 25 -8.64 -9.32 -19.50
CA THR A 25 -8.36 -10.33 -18.47
C THR A 25 -6.95 -10.83 -18.66
N SER A 26 -6.13 -10.68 -17.61
CA SER A 26 -4.81 -11.29 -17.53
C SER A 26 -4.90 -12.73 -16.99
N PRO A 27 -3.81 -13.48 -16.90
CA PRO A 27 -3.81 -14.76 -16.20
C PRO A 27 -4.18 -14.68 -14.72
N PHE A 28 -4.17 -13.49 -14.11
CA PHE A 28 -4.36 -13.29 -12.68
C PHE A 28 -5.74 -12.70 -12.35
N GLN A 29 -6.24 -11.75 -13.17
CA GLN A 29 -7.41 -10.96 -12.82
C GLN A 29 -7.99 -10.21 -14.01
N ARG A 30 -9.22 -9.72 -13.88
CA ARG A 30 -9.80 -8.77 -14.83
C ARG A 30 -9.30 -7.38 -14.49
N ILE A 31 -8.79 -6.67 -15.50
CA ILE A 31 -8.23 -5.32 -15.38
C ILE A 31 -9.12 -4.37 -16.15
N SER A 32 -9.56 -3.28 -15.52
CA SER A 32 -10.32 -2.23 -16.19
C SER A 32 -9.68 -0.87 -15.94
N VAL A 33 -9.50 -0.09 -17.01
CA VAL A 33 -9.15 1.33 -16.92
C VAL A 33 -10.38 2.14 -17.22
N ILE A 34 -10.75 3.02 -16.33
CA ILE A 34 -11.94 3.85 -16.47
C ILE A 34 -11.59 5.34 -16.49
N ARG A 35 -12.53 6.16 -16.93
CA ARG A 35 -12.45 7.63 -16.80
C ARG A 35 -13.67 8.15 -16.07
N SER A 36 -13.47 8.87 -14.99
CA SER A 36 -14.51 9.61 -14.29
C SER A 36 -14.23 11.11 -14.31
N GLU A 37 -15.27 11.92 -14.26
CA GLU A 37 -15.12 13.38 -14.13
C GLU A 37 -14.48 13.75 -12.78
N ARG A 38 -14.87 13.03 -11.72
CA ARG A 38 -14.44 13.34 -10.34
C ARG A 38 -12.97 13.02 -10.10
N TYR A 39 -12.52 11.81 -10.49
CA TYR A 39 -11.21 11.30 -10.09
C TYR A 39 -10.21 11.14 -11.23
N GLY A 40 -10.58 11.53 -12.46
CA GLY A 40 -9.74 11.32 -13.64
C GLY A 40 -9.79 9.87 -14.11
N LYS A 41 -8.70 9.36 -14.64
CA LYS A 41 -8.58 7.93 -14.96
C LYS A 41 -8.31 7.14 -13.68
N GLY A 42 -8.79 5.90 -13.66
CA GLY A 42 -8.59 4.97 -12.54
C GLY A 42 -8.46 3.54 -13.00
N LEU A 43 -7.91 2.71 -12.13
CA LEU A 43 -7.69 1.30 -12.30
C LEU A 43 -8.62 0.51 -11.40
N LEU A 44 -9.25 -0.53 -11.96
CA LEU A 44 -9.98 -1.54 -11.21
C LEU A 44 -9.37 -2.90 -11.49
N LEU A 45 -9.29 -3.73 -10.45
CA LEU A 45 -8.93 -5.14 -10.52
C LEU A 45 -10.10 -5.97 -10.00
N ASP A 46 -10.60 -6.90 -10.82
CA ASP A 46 -11.80 -7.71 -10.55
C ASP A 46 -13.05 -6.90 -10.17
N GLY A 47 -13.10 -5.63 -10.58
CA GLY A 47 -14.18 -4.69 -10.28
C GLY A 47 -13.99 -3.88 -9.00
N CYS A 48 -12.93 -4.11 -8.25
CA CYS A 48 -12.57 -3.31 -7.06
C CYS A 48 -11.70 -2.12 -7.45
N TRP A 49 -11.95 -0.98 -6.86
CA TRP A 49 -11.19 0.26 -7.08
C TRP A 49 -9.78 0.15 -6.48
N MET A 50 -8.74 0.30 -7.30
CA MET A 50 -7.35 0.26 -6.84
C MET A 50 -6.74 1.64 -6.72
N THR A 51 -6.81 2.46 -7.79
CA THR A 51 -6.19 3.78 -7.81
C THR A 51 -6.89 4.71 -8.79
N ALA A 52 -6.70 6.03 -8.64
CA ALA A 52 -7.14 7.01 -9.62
C ALA A 52 -6.27 8.28 -9.55
N GLU A 53 -6.06 8.92 -10.70
CA GLU A 53 -5.14 10.07 -10.89
C GLU A 53 -5.26 11.18 -9.84
N ARG A 54 -6.48 11.47 -9.36
CA ARG A 54 -6.74 12.57 -8.41
C ARG A 54 -6.88 12.13 -6.96
N GLN A 55 -6.73 10.83 -6.65
CA GLN A 55 -6.95 10.28 -5.30
C GLN A 55 -5.82 9.37 -4.81
N GLU A 56 -4.89 8.99 -5.68
CA GLU A 56 -3.85 8.01 -5.38
C GLU A 56 -2.96 8.42 -4.20
N ARG A 57 -2.74 9.71 -3.98
CA ARG A 57 -1.95 10.22 -2.85
C ARG A 57 -2.58 9.95 -1.49
N HIS A 58 -3.91 9.82 -1.43
CA HIS A 58 -4.61 9.43 -0.21
C HIS A 58 -4.21 8.02 0.26
N TYR A 59 -3.72 7.18 -0.65
CA TYR A 59 -3.27 5.83 -0.37
C TYR A 59 -1.75 5.72 -0.27
N HIS A 60 -1.02 6.21 -1.26
CA HIS A 60 0.43 5.99 -1.35
C HIS A 60 1.23 6.76 -0.30
N GLU A 61 0.89 8.02 -0.03
CA GLU A 61 1.60 8.80 0.98
C GLU A 61 1.47 8.19 2.38
N PRO A 62 0.26 7.78 2.85
CA PRO A 62 0.10 7.08 4.13
C PRO A 62 0.80 5.72 4.22
N LEU A 63 0.94 4.99 3.14
CA LEU A 63 1.66 3.72 3.13
C LEU A 63 3.18 3.94 3.25
N VAL A 64 3.72 4.90 2.51
CA VAL A 64 5.15 5.05 2.28
C VAL A 64 5.84 5.90 3.35
N HIS A 65 5.39 7.14 3.51
CA HIS A 65 6.16 8.11 4.31
C HIS A 65 6.26 7.77 5.81
N PRO A 66 5.23 7.21 6.46
CA PRO A 66 5.39 6.77 7.85
C PRO A 66 6.47 5.71 8.01
N ALA A 67 6.57 4.76 7.09
CA ALA A 67 7.60 3.72 7.13
C ALA A 67 9.00 4.30 6.90
N LEU A 68 9.18 5.04 5.81
CA LEU A 68 10.50 5.58 5.45
C LEU A 68 10.98 6.66 6.41
N CYS A 69 10.09 7.46 6.98
CA CYS A 69 10.48 8.47 7.97
C CYS A 69 10.71 7.90 9.38
N SER A 70 10.45 6.62 9.61
CA SER A 70 10.60 5.98 10.93
C SER A 70 11.72 4.95 10.98
N ALA A 71 12.02 4.27 9.88
CA ALA A 71 13.08 3.27 9.81
C ALA A 71 14.46 3.88 10.14
N GLU A 72 15.37 3.08 10.70
CA GLU A 72 16.72 3.53 11.01
C GLU A 72 17.49 3.90 9.76
N ALA A 73 17.48 3.03 8.76
CA ALA A 73 18.00 3.25 7.41
C ALA A 73 16.89 3.07 6.39
N ILE A 74 17.09 3.56 5.17
CA ILE A 74 16.14 3.44 4.06
C ILE A 74 16.85 3.19 2.71
N GLU A 75 18.09 2.70 2.76
CA GLU A 75 18.87 2.53 1.54
C GLU A 75 18.29 1.46 0.62
N ARG A 76 17.74 0.38 1.18
CA ARG A 76 17.16 -0.72 0.44
C ARG A 76 15.69 -0.92 0.81
N VAL A 77 14.82 -0.74 -0.17
CA VAL A 77 13.37 -0.85 -0.04
C VAL A 77 12.84 -1.98 -0.91
N LEU A 78 11.93 -2.78 -0.38
CA LEU A 78 11.15 -3.73 -1.15
C LEU A 78 9.70 -3.27 -1.19
N VAL A 79 9.12 -3.23 -2.38
CA VAL A 79 7.68 -3.06 -2.60
C VAL A 79 7.14 -4.34 -3.25
N ILE A 80 6.16 -4.97 -2.63
CA ILE A 80 5.47 -6.15 -3.16
C ILE A 80 4.06 -5.72 -3.59
N GLY A 81 3.72 -5.93 -4.86
CA GLY A 81 2.59 -5.32 -5.53
C GLY A 81 2.92 -3.92 -6.01
N GLY A 82 1.94 -3.03 -6.08
CA GLY A 82 2.16 -1.63 -6.48
C GLY A 82 2.42 -1.44 -7.97
N GLY A 83 1.82 -2.26 -8.81
CA GLY A 83 1.97 -2.22 -10.27
C GLY A 83 1.51 -0.92 -10.95
N ASP A 84 0.87 -0.01 -10.22
CA ASP A 84 0.56 1.35 -10.68
C ASP A 84 1.75 2.32 -10.53
N GLY A 85 2.78 1.94 -9.76
CA GLY A 85 4.01 2.69 -9.55
C GLY A 85 3.92 3.82 -8.53
N GLY A 86 2.77 4.07 -7.92
CA GLY A 86 2.58 5.17 -6.97
C GLY A 86 3.41 5.00 -5.70
N THR A 87 3.43 3.80 -5.13
CA THR A 87 4.27 3.46 -3.97
C THR A 87 5.75 3.60 -4.30
N ALA A 88 6.19 3.13 -5.47
CA ALA A 88 7.58 3.31 -5.92
C ALA A 88 7.95 4.79 -6.08
N ARG A 89 7.07 5.60 -6.69
CA ARG A 89 7.27 7.04 -6.83
C ARG A 89 7.46 7.71 -5.47
N GLU A 90 6.59 7.43 -4.50
CA GLU A 90 6.71 8.04 -3.18
C GLU A 90 7.98 7.60 -2.43
N CYS A 91 8.39 6.33 -2.58
CA CYS A 91 9.67 5.86 -2.03
C CYS A 91 10.86 6.64 -2.61
N LEU A 92 10.89 6.84 -3.92
CA LEU A 92 12.00 7.47 -4.63
C LEU A 92 12.11 8.98 -4.40
N ARG A 93 11.08 9.62 -3.83
CA ARG A 93 11.16 10.99 -3.33
C ARG A 93 12.14 11.15 -2.16
N HIS A 94 12.43 10.05 -1.46
CA HIS A 94 13.44 10.05 -0.41
C HIS A 94 14.84 9.87 -0.99
N PRO A 95 15.74 10.87 -0.86
CA PRO A 95 17.08 10.77 -1.44
C PRO A 95 17.94 9.66 -0.81
N GLY A 96 17.59 9.22 0.40
CA GLY A 96 18.26 8.12 1.09
C GLY A 96 17.90 6.73 0.57
N VAL A 97 16.90 6.59 -0.31
CA VAL A 97 16.61 5.34 -1.02
C VAL A 97 17.62 5.21 -2.15
N LEU A 98 18.46 4.19 -2.07
CA LEU A 98 19.51 3.91 -3.03
C LEU A 98 19.17 2.74 -3.96
N HIS A 99 18.31 1.84 -3.50
CA HIS A 99 17.85 0.67 -4.23
C HIS A 99 16.42 0.31 -3.83
N LEU A 100 15.54 0.21 -4.80
CA LEU A 100 14.15 -0.18 -4.63
C LEU A 100 13.86 -1.37 -5.56
N ASP A 101 13.51 -2.51 -4.97
CA ASP A 101 12.95 -3.64 -5.69
C ASP A 101 11.42 -3.50 -5.67
N LEU A 102 10.80 -3.44 -6.87
CA LEU A 102 9.35 -3.43 -7.08
C LEU A 102 8.95 -4.77 -7.71
N VAL A 103 8.21 -5.59 -6.99
CA VAL A 103 7.83 -6.95 -7.43
C VAL A 103 6.33 -7.03 -7.61
N GLU A 104 5.88 -7.01 -8.87
CA GLU A 104 4.47 -7.07 -9.26
C GLU A 104 4.19 -8.38 -10.01
N ILE A 105 3.15 -9.10 -9.59
CA ILE A 105 2.82 -10.40 -10.18
C ILE A 105 2.23 -10.26 -11.59
N ASP A 106 1.48 -9.19 -11.83
CA ASP A 106 0.74 -8.99 -13.08
C ASP A 106 1.40 -7.90 -13.95
N GLY A 107 2.24 -8.30 -14.88
CA GLY A 107 2.90 -7.38 -15.81
C GLY A 107 1.92 -6.54 -16.65
N ARG A 108 0.68 -7.01 -16.86
CA ARG A 108 -0.34 -6.23 -17.60
C ARG A 108 -0.84 -5.04 -16.77
N VAL A 109 -0.91 -5.17 -15.44
CA VAL A 109 -1.22 -4.03 -14.56
C VAL A 109 -0.17 -2.94 -14.73
N VAL A 110 1.12 -3.30 -14.77
CA VAL A 110 2.22 -2.36 -14.99
C VAL A 110 2.10 -1.68 -16.35
N GLU A 111 1.94 -2.45 -17.44
CA GLU A 111 1.86 -1.92 -18.79
C GLU A 111 0.67 -0.96 -18.97
N LEU A 112 -0.51 -1.33 -18.49
CA LEU A 112 -1.71 -0.49 -18.56
C LEU A 112 -1.59 0.76 -17.69
N SER A 113 -0.92 0.67 -16.54
CA SER A 113 -0.65 1.82 -15.67
C SER A 113 0.31 2.79 -16.32
N GLN A 114 1.38 2.31 -16.96
CA GLN A 114 2.30 3.17 -17.72
C GLN A 114 1.63 3.84 -18.91
N GLU A 115 0.73 3.14 -19.61
CA GLU A 115 0.04 3.66 -20.79
C GLU A 115 -1.07 4.65 -20.43
N HIS A 116 -1.90 4.31 -19.45
CA HIS A 116 -3.14 5.04 -19.18
C HIS A 116 -3.07 5.96 -17.96
N LEU A 117 -2.21 5.66 -16.99
CA LEU A 117 -2.04 6.36 -15.71
C LEU A 117 -0.60 6.87 -15.49
N PRO A 118 0.10 7.40 -16.53
CA PRO A 118 1.53 7.68 -16.46
C PRO A 118 1.92 8.64 -15.33
N GLY A 119 0.98 9.47 -14.86
CA GLY A 119 1.20 10.41 -13.76
C GLY A 119 1.33 9.75 -12.39
N ILE A 120 0.79 8.53 -12.19
CA ILE A 120 0.83 7.84 -10.90
C ILE A 120 2.24 7.35 -10.61
N GLY A 121 2.80 6.50 -11.44
CA GLY A 121 4.18 6.04 -11.28
C GLY A 121 5.23 7.11 -11.63
N GLY A 122 4.87 8.03 -12.53
CA GLY A 122 5.70 9.17 -12.89
C GLY A 122 7.11 8.79 -13.29
N ALA A 123 8.10 9.47 -12.68
CA ALA A 123 9.51 9.24 -12.96
C ALA A 123 10.05 7.91 -12.38
N ALA A 124 9.31 7.21 -11.53
CA ALA A 124 9.77 5.95 -10.93
C ALA A 124 10.10 4.90 -11.99
N TRP A 125 9.35 4.87 -13.09
CA TRP A 125 9.56 3.92 -14.18
C TRP A 125 10.92 4.05 -14.90
N SER A 126 11.57 5.20 -14.79
CA SER A 126 12.87 5.47 -15.40
C SER A 126 13.97 5.79 -14.38
N ASP A 127 13.66 5.77 -13.09
CA ASP A 127 14.65 6.02 -12.03
C ASP A 127 15.60 4.82 -11.92
N PRO A 128 16.92 5.03 -12.05
CA PRO A 128 17.91 3.94 -12.02
C PRO A 128 17.94 3.20 -10.68
N ARG A 129 17.35 3.73 -9.64
CA ARG A 129 17.22 3.09 -8.32
C ARG A 129 16.06 2.10 -8.25
N CYS A 130 15.09 2.18 -9.19
CA CYS A 130 13.91 1.32 -9.23
C CYS A 130 14.17 0.10 -10.12
N HIS A 131 14.04 -1.07 -9.54
CA HIS A 131 14.21 -2.35 -10.22
C HIS A 131 12.88 -3.10 -10.23
N LEU A 132 12.13 -2.96 -11.33
CA LEU A 132 10.88 -3.68 -11.54
C LEU A 132 11.16 -5.14 -11.91
N THR A 133 10.51 -6.05 -11.18
CA THR A 133 10.46 -7.48 -11.51
C THR A 133 9.01 -7.91 -11.62
N VAL A 134 8.63 -8.47 -12.76
CA VAL A 134 7.33 -9.15 -12.91
C VAL A 134 7.49 -10.56 -12.35
N GLY A 135 6.84 -10.84 -11.21
CA GLY A 135 7.01 -12.10 -10.50
C GLY A 135 6.23 -12.21 -9.20
N ASP A 136 6.33 -13.35 -8.56
CA ASP A 136 5.64 -13.66 -7.30
C ASP A 136 6.38 -13.02 -6.11
N GLY A 137 5.76 -12.02 -5.48
CA GLY A 137 6.30 -11.34 -4.30
C GLY A 137 6.40 -12.23 -3.06
N ILE A 138 5.58 -13.29 -2.96
CA ILE A 138 5.66 -14.27 -1.86
C ILE A 138 6.94 -15.09 -1.99
N ALA A 139 7.20 -15.59 -3.20
CA ALA A 139 8.43 -16.32 -3.51
C ALA A 139 9.66 -15.41 -3.34
N TRP A 140 9.57 -14.15 -3.81
CA TRP A 140 10.64 -13.17 -3.62
C TRP A 140 11.00 -12.98 -2.14
N ALA A 141 10.00 -12.78 -1.27
CA ALA A 141 10.25 -12.64 0.17
C ALA A 141 10.83 -13.91 0.79
N ALA A 142 10.37 -15.09 0.35
CA ALA A 142 10.87 -16.39 0.84
C ALA A 142 12.34 -16.63 0.46
N GLU A 143 12.75 -16.26 -0.76
CA GLU A 143 14.07 -16.48 -1.33
C GLU A 143 15.08 -15.39 -0.99
N SER A 144 14.63 -14.21 -0.59
CA SER A 144 15.50 -13.10 -0.17
C SER A 144 16.34 -13.48 1.04
N ALA A 145 17.58 -13.00 1.07
CA ALA A 145 18.49 -13.20 2.20
C ALA A 145 17.97 -12.52 3.47
N ASP A 146 18.34 -13.06 4.62
CA ASP A 146 18.04 -12.44 5.93
C ASP A 146 18.63 -11.03 5.99
N ALA A 147 17.91 -10.11 6.65
CA ALA A 147 18.36 -8.74 6.88
C ALA A 147 18.86 -8.03 5.59
N SER A 148 18.11 -8.16 4.49
CA SER A 148 18.48 -7.58 3.19
C SER A 148 17.82 -6.24 2.90
N TYR A 149 16.73 -5.89 3.59
CA TYR A 149 15.95 -4.66 3.38
C TYR A 149 15.84 -3.83 4.64
N ASP A 150 15.80 -2.52 4.47
CA ASP A 150 15.54 -1.56 5.54
C ASP A 150 14.03 -1.32 5.71
N VAL A 151 13.28 -1.36 4.59
CA VAL A 151 11.83 -1.17 4.56
C VAL A 151 11.22 -2.18 3.61
N VAL A 152 10.12 -2.81 4.04
CA VAL A 152 9.28 -3.69 3.22
C VAL A 152 7.85 -3.13 3.22
N LEU A 153 7.36 -2.81 2.03
CA LEU A 153 6.00 -2.30 1.80
C LEU A 153 5.22 -3.33 1.00
N VAL A 154 4.02 -3.69 1.48
CA VAL A 154 3.10 -4.56 0.76
C VAL A 154 1.93 -3.72 0.27
N ASP A 155 1.91 -3.51 -1.03
CA ASP A 155 0.94 -2.74 -1.78
C ASP A 155 0.12 -3.69 -2.66
N GLY A 156 -0.52 -4.64 -2.01
CA GLY A 156 -1.35 -5.66 -2.65
C GLY A 156 -2.82 -5.25 -2.70
N SER A 157 -3.57 -5.85 -3.62
CA SER A 157 -5.02 -5.81 -3.63
C SER A 157 -5.61 -6.50 -2.38
N ASP A 158 -6.94 -6.50 -2.26
CA ASP A 158 -7.64 -7.16 -1.15
C ASP A 158 -7.24 -8.64 -1.02
N PRO A 159 -7.35 -9.25 0.19
CA PRO A 159 -6.93 -10.63 0.45
C PRO A 159 -7.85 -11.66 -0.23
N ALA A 160 -7.89 -11.61 -1.56
CA ALA A 160 -8.63 -12.49 -2.45
C ALA A 160 -7.80 -12.77 -3.71
N GLY A 161 -8.06 -13.90 -4.37
CA GLY A 161 -7.36 -14.24 -5.61
C GLY A 161 -5.84 -14.27 -5.47
N PRO A 162 -5.10 -13.58 -6.36
CA PRO A 162 -3.62 -13.60 -6.35
C PRO A 162 -3.00 -13.05 -5.06
N ALA A 163 -3.70 -12.15 -4.38
CA ALA A 163 -3.20 -11.51 -3.15
C ALA A 163 -3.49 -12.30 -1.86
N GLU A 164 -4.30 -13.37 -1.90
CA GLU A 164 -4.67 -14.14 -0.68
C GLU A 164 -3.44 -14.60 0.10
N GLY A 165 -2.37 -14.99 -0.58
CA GLY A 165 -1.12 -15.44 0.03
C GLY A 165 -0.31 -14.34 0.72
N LEU A 166 -0.56 -13.06 0.46
CA LEU A 166 0.14 -11.92 1.06
C LEU A 166 -0.31 -11.61 2.50
N PHE A 167 -1.35 -12.28 3.00
CA PHE A 167 -1.97 -11.97 4.29
C PHE A 167 -1.96 -13.16 5.26
N ASN A 168 -0.90 -13.98 5.21
CA ASN A 168 -0.74 -15.13 6.10
C ASN A 168 0.54 -15.04 6.94
N ARG A 169 0.59 -15.89 7.97
CA ARG A 169 1.70 -15.94 8.94
C ARG A 169 3.05 -16.18 8.25
N THR A 170 3.13 -17.17 7.40
CA THR A 170 4.39 -17.56 6.74
C THR A 170 4.97 -16.40 5.92
N PHE A 171 4.13 -15.70 5.17
CA PHE A 171 4.57 -14.54 4.42
C PHE A 171 5.05 -13.41 5.33
N PHE A 172 4.32 -13.08 6.40
CA PHE A 172 4.76 -12.06 7.35
C PHE A 172 6.05 -12.44 8.10
N GLU A 173 6.25 -13.74 8.39
CA GLU A 173 7.52 -14.24 8.95
C GLU A 173 8.68 -14.07 7.97
N HIS A 174 8.46 -14.30 6.67
CA HIS A 174 9.46 -13.98 5.64
C HIS A 174 9.75 -12.48 5.57
N CYS A 175 8.73 -11.63 5.56
CA CYS A 175 8.92 -10.17 5.58
C CYS A 175 9.71 -9.71 6.82
N ARG A 176 9.41 -10.27 8.00
CA ARG A 176 10.16 -9.99 9.22
C ARG A 176 11.63 -10.44 9.12
N ARG A 177 11.89 -11.62 8.58
CA ARG A 177 13.23 -12.21 8.44
C ARG A 177 14.14 -11.39 7.53
N ILE A 178 13.60 -10.89 6.42
CA ILE A 178 14.38 -10.11 5.45
C ILE A 178 14.62 -8.67 5.88
N LEU A 179 13.91 -8.17 6.90
CA LEU A 179 14.16 -6.85 7.47
C LEU A 179 15.44 -6.83 8.30
N ARG A 180 16.21 -5.77 8.13
CA ARG A 180 17.37 -5.44 8.96
C ARG A 180 16.93 -5.01 10.36
N PRO A 181 17.81 -5.08 11.37
CA PRO A 181 17.58 -4.39 12.64
C PRO A 181 17.24 -2.91 12.39
N GLY A 182 16.24 -2.38 13.10
CA GLY A 182 15.74 -1.03 12.86
C GLY A 182 14.85 -0.85 11.62
N GLY A 183 14.57 -1.94 10.90
CA GLY A 183 13.71 -1.93 9.73
C GLY A 183 12.22 -1.83 10.05
N VAL A 184 11.45 -1.35 9.07
CA VAL A 184 9.99 -1.16 9.18
C VAL A 184 9.26 -1.91 8.07
N PHE A 185 8.21 -2.61 8.46
CA PHE A 185 7.21 -3.22 7.58
C PHE A 185 5.94 -2.36 7.55
N ALA A 186 5.33 -2.23 6.40
CA ALA A 186 3.99 -1.66 6.27
C ALA A 186 3.18 -2.40 5.19
N THR A 187 1.88 -2.53 5.44
CA THR A 187 0.92 -3.09 4.48
C THR A 187 -0.40 -2.36 4.56
N GLN A 188 -1.13 -2.30 3.45
CA GLN A 188 -2.55 -1.99 3.53
C GLN A 188 -3.24 -3.01 4.45
N SER A 189 -4.24 -2.61 5.19
CA SER A 189 -4.91 -3.48 6.17
C SER A 189 -6.43 -3.29 6.23
N GLU A 190 -7.02 -3.03 5.08
CA GLU A 190 -8.44 -2.96 4.84
C GLU A 190 -9.19 -1.81 5.51
N SER A 191 -10.44 -1.66 5.12
CA SER A 191 -11.36 -0.76 5.80
C SER A 191 -11.79 -1.33 7.16
N PRO A 192 -11.59 -0.58 8.27
CA PRO A 192 -12.06 -1.01 9.59
C PRO A 192 -13.59 -1.00 9.71
N GLU A 193 -14.31 -0.47 8.73
CA GLU A 193 -15.77 -0.48 8.65
C GLU A 193 -16.27 -1.58 7.71
N ALA A 194 -15.86 -1.55 6.44
CA ALA A 194 -16.37 -2.48 5.42
C ALA A 194 -15.83 -3.90 5.62
N PHE A 195 -14.57 -4.05 6.08
CA PHE A 195 -13.85 -5.32 6.19
C PHE A 195 -13.31 -5.58 7.62
N ARG A 196 -14.04 -5.18 8.64
CA ARG A 196 -13.61 -5.17 10.05
C ARG A 196 -12.96 -6.47 10.52
N GLU A 197 -13.54 -7.61 10.21
CA GLU A 197 -13.02 -8.92 10.65
C GLU A 197 -11.64 -9.20 10.07
N VAL A 198 -11.46 -8.90 8.79
CA VAL A 198 -10.18 -9.06 8.08
C VAL A 198 -9.15 -8.10 8.68
N HIS A 199 -9.52 -6.81 8.81
CA HIS A 199 -8.67 -5.79 9.42
C HIS A 199 -8.16 -6.21 10.81
N VAL A 200 -9.05 -6.61 11.71
CA VAL A 200 -8.67 -7.02 13.08
C VAL A 200 -7.78 -8.26 13.06
N ALA A 201 -8.09 -9.25 12.21
CA ALA A 201 -7.29 -10.46 12.09
C ALA A 201 -5.86 -10.15 11.59
N MET A 202 -5.72 -9.27 10.59
CA MET A 202 -4.42 -8.84 10.07
C MET A 202 -3.58 -8.13 11.13
N VAL A 203 -4.16 -7.15 11.84
CA VAL A 203 -3.42 -6.41 12.89
C VAL A 203 -2.96 -7.35 14.00
N ARG A 204 -3.81 -8.30 14.43
CA ARG A 204 -3.43 -9.31 15.45
C ARG A 204 -2.30 -10.19 14.96
N LEU A 205 -2.42 -10.71 13.74
CA LEU A 205 -1.40 -11.57 13.16
C LEU A 205 -0.04 -10.86 13.03
N LEU A 206 -0.05 -9.59 12.61
CA LEU A 206 1.16 -8.78 12.56
C LEU A 206 1.77 -8.55 13.95
N ARG A 207 0.94 -8.31 14.98
CA ARG A 207 1.42 -8.24 16.37
C ARG A 207 2.06 -9.53 16.84
N GLU A 208 1.46 -10.66 16.50
CA GLU A 208 2.03 -11.97 16.86
C GLU A 208 3.37 -12.23 16.17
N VAL A 209 3.49 -11.86 14.88
CA VAL A 209 4.71 -12.09 14.11
C VAL A 209 5.83 -11.13 14.50
N PHE A 210 5.53 -9.84 14.59
CA PHE A 210 6.55 -8.79 14.80
C PHE A 210 6.76 -8.42 16.27
N GLY A 211 5.79 -8.70 17.13
CA GLY A 211 5.76 -8.25 18.54
C GLY A 211 5.13 -6.87 18.70
N HIS A 212 5.28 -5.99 17.72
CA HIS A 212 4.71 -4.64 17.71
C HIS A 212 4.11 -4.34 16.33
N ALA A 213 2.81 -4.03 16.31
CA ALA A 213 2.14 -3.54 15.11
C ALA A 213 0.96 -2.65 15.50
N ASP A 214 0.84 -1.52 14.82
CA ASP A 214 -0.27 -0.58 15.01
C ASP A 214 -0.87 -0.16 13.66
N PRO A 215 -2.20 -0.10 13.57
CA PRO A 215 -2.88 0.45 12.42
C PRO A 215 -2.86 1.98 12.44
N LEU A 216 -2.71 2.56 11.27
CA LEU A 216 -2.88 3.96 10.96
C LEU A 216 -4.14 4.11 10.10
N TYR A 217 -5.00 5.08 10.41
CA TYR A 217 -6.26 5.28 9.71
C TYR A 217 -6.27 6.57 8.90
N GLY A 218 -6.81 6.48 7.70
CA GLY A 218 -6.93 7.61 6.79
C GLY A 218 -8.11 7.49 5.83
N TRP A 219 -8.25 8.48 4.97
CA TRP A 219 -9.30 8.53 3.96
C TRP A 219 -8.75 8.19 2.58
N VAL A 220 -9.37 7.20 1.94
CA VAL A 220 -9.23 6.93 0.51
C VAL A 220 -10.63 7.05 -0.11
N PRO A 221 -11.00 8.23 -0.61
CA PRO A 221 -12.39 8.58 -0.92
C PRO A 221 -13.09 7.67 -1.94
N MET A 222 -12.34 6.98 -2.78
CA MET A 222 -12.88 6.08 -3.80
C MET A 222 -13.10 4.65 -3.28
N TYR A 223 -12.51 4.27 -2.15
CA TYR A 223 -12.64 2.92 -1.60
C TYR A 223 -13.94 2.72 -0.81
N PRO A 224 -14.39 1.48 -0.59
CA PRO A 224 -15.55 1.18 0.24
C PRO A 224 -15.49 1.87 1.59
N SER A 225 -16.56 2.55 1.98
CA SER A 225 -16.69 3.44 3.14
C SER A 225 -15.80 4.71 3.12
N GLY A 226 -14.81 4.83 2.24
CA GLY A 226 -13.82 5.90 2.22
C GLY A 226 -12.83 5.86 3.40
N TRP A 227 -13.03 5.00 4.39
CA TRP A 227 -12.17 4.87 5.56
C TRP A 227 -11.27 3.65 5.43
N TRP A 228 -9.97 3.88 5.37
CA TRP A 228 -8.97 2.87 5.10
C TRP A 228 -7.92 2.78 6.20
N SER A 229 -7.11 1.74 6.16
CA SER A 229 -6.04 1.55 7.12
C SER A 229 -4.77 0.97 6.50
N TRP A 230 -3.66 1.32 7.13
CA TRP A 230 -2.34 0.73 6.89
C TRP A 230 -1.78 0.27 8.23
N THR A 231 -1.26 -0.95 8.31
CA THR A 231 -0.65 -1.44 9.53
C THR A 231 0.86 -1.43 9.40
N PHE A 232 1.50 -0.81 10.37
CA PHE A 232 2.94 -0.71 10.49
C PHE A 232 3.44 -1.66 11.56
N ALA A 233 4.55 -2.38 11.28
CA ALA A 233 5.22 -3.26 12.20
C ALA A 233 6.74 -3.03 12.15
N ALA A 234 7.45 -3.38 13.21
CA ALA A 234 8.90 -3.24 13.25
C ALA A 234 9.52 -4.32 14.13
N VAL A 235 10.77 -4.71 13.82
CA VAL A 235 11.47 -5.79 14.50
C VAL A 235 11.87 -5.41 15.92
N ASP A 236 12.25 -4.14 16.14
CA ASP A 236 12.88 -3.64 17.38
C ASP A 236 12.00 -2.62 18.10
N GLY A 237 10.71 -2.89 18.25
CA GLY A 237 9.75 -2.00 18.90
C GLY A 237 9.02 -1.06 17.94
N PRO A 238 8.10 -0.22 18.42
CA PRO A 238 7.18 0.55 17.59
C PRO A 238 7.84 1.82 17.00
N ARG A 239 8.90 1.65 16.21
CA ARG A 239 9.65 2.75 15.58
C ARG A 239 8.77 3.66 14.73
N TYR A 240 7.78 3.10 14.04
CA TYR A 240 6.82 3.83 13.20
C TYR A 240 6.03 4.92 13.95
N ARG A 241 6.13 4.98 15.29
CA ARG A 241 5.61 6.07 16.11
C ARG A 241 6.55 7.26 16.24
N THR A 242 7.80 7.14 15.77
CA THR A 242 8.81 8.20 15.87
C THR A 242 9.21 8.66 14.47
N VAL A 243 8.90 9.91 14.14
CA VAL A 243 9.25 10.49 12.84
C VAL A 243 10.63 11.13 12.90
N GLN A 244 11.52 10.75 11.99
CA GLN A 244 12.83 11.42 11.81
C GLN A 244 12.61 12.74 11.06
N GLN A 245 12.64 13.85 11.78
CA GLN A 245 12.27 15.17 11.28
C GLN A 245 13.09 15.59 10.05
N VAL A 246 14.41 15.38 10.07
CA VAL A 246 15.28 15.71 8.92
C VAL A 246 14.82 15.01 7.64
N ARG A 247 14.41 13.74 7.74
CA ARG A 247 13.93 12.97 6.59
C ARG A 247 12.54 13.42 6.15
N ALA A 248 11.69 13.76 7.11
CA ALA A 248 10.36 14.28 6.84
C ALA A 248 10.40 15.62 6.11
N GLU A 249 11.29 16.53 6.49
CA GLU A 249 11.45 17.86 5.86
C GLU A 249 11.83 17.76 4.38
N LEU A 250 12.53 16.69 3.97
CA LEU A 250 12.92 16.50 2.56
C LEU A 250 11.73 16.18 1.63
N VAL A 251 10.62 15.69 2.16
CA VAL A 251 9.48 15.23 1.34
C VAL A 251 8.17 15.94 1.65
N ALA A 252 8.02 16.55 2.83
CA ALA A 252 6.75 17.08 3.32
C ALA A 252 6.13 18.15 2.40
N ASP A 253 6.93 19.04 1.84
CA ASP A 253 6.43 20.11 0.95
C ASP A 253 5.75 19.59 -0.33
N GLY A 254 6.05 18.36 -0.74
CA GLY A 254 5.43 17.73 -1.90
C GLY A 254 4.29 16.76 -1.55
N CYS A 255 3.93 16.61 -0.28
CA CYS A 255 2.82 15.76 0.16
C CYS A 255 1.52 16.55 0.23
N GLU A 256 0.43 15.92 -0.18
CA GLU A 256 -0.93 16.46 -0.09
C GLU A 256 -1.66 15.97 1.17
N ILE A 257 -1.35 14.77 1.63
CA ILE A 257 -2.04 14.09 2.71
C ILE A 257 -1.13 13.93 3.92
N TRP A 258 0.07 13.37 3.70
CA TRP A 258 0.96 13.05 4.79
C TRP A 258 1.71 14.26 5.34
N SER A 259 1.80 14.30 6.65
CA SER A 259 2.76 15.12 7.40
C SER A 259 3.10 14.40 8.71
N PRO A 260 4.22 14.75 9.38
CA PRO A 260 4.55 14.19 10.70
C PRO A 260 3.42 14.32 11.72
N ARG A 261 2.73 15.47 11.72
CA ARG A 261 1.61 15.73 12.61
C ARG A 261 0.38 14.90 12.26
N TRP A 262 0.08 14.73 10.97
CA TRP A 262 -1.00 13.89 10.51
C TRP A 262 -0.74 12.42 10.90
N GLN A 263 0.46 11.91 10.68
CA GLN A 263 0.86 10.54 11.05
C GLN A 263 0.64 10.26 12.54
N GLN A 264 1.09 11.17 13.41
CA GLN A 264 0.89 11.02 14.85
C GLN A 264 -0.60 10.96 15.21
N GLY A 265 -1.40 11.90 14.67
CA GLY A 265 -2.83 11.91 14.90
C GLY A 265 -3.54 10.66 14.37
N ALA A 266 -3.15 10.17 13.20
CA ALA A 266 -3.73 9.00 12.57
C ALA A 266 -3.41 7.68 13.31
N LEU A 267 -2.21 7.57 13.90
CA LEU A 267 -1.82 6.46 14.77
C LEU A 267 -2.51 6.49 16.14
N ASP A 268 -2.81 7.67 16.66
CA ASP A 268 -3.43 7.82 17.98
C ASP A 268 -4.97 7.79 17.93
N ALA A 269 -5.58 8.09 16.76
CA ALA A 269 -7.02 8.15 16.59
C ALA A 269 -7.66 6.77 16.34
N VAL A 270 -7.29 5.76 17.13
CA VAL A 270 -7.88 4.42 17.01
C VAL A 270 -9.27 4.41 17.63
N PRO A 271 -10.32 4.03 16.86
CA PRO A 271 -11.69 3.99 17.38
C PRO A 271 -11.86 3.01 18.53
N ALA A 272 -12.66 3.40 19.53
CA ALA A 272 -12.87 2.60 20.74
C ALA A 272 -13.38 1.17 20.47
N PHE A 273 -14.14 0.95 19.41
CA PHE A 273 -14.60 -0.39 19.05
C PHE A 273 -13.45 -1.27 18.52
N ILE A 274 -12.53 -0.70 17.73
CA ILE A 274 -11.33 -1.40 17.27
C ILE A 274 -10.40 -1.70 18.46
N VAL A 275 -10.18 -0.74 19.36
CA VAL A 275 -9.38 -0.97 20.58
C VAL A 275 -9.91 -2.17 21.35
N ARG A 276 -11.25 -2.25 21.54
CA ARG A 276 -11.86 -3.39 22.24
C ARG A 276 -11.69 -4.72 21.52
N GLU A 277 -11.77 -4.71 20.20
CA GLU A 277 -11.57 -5.94 19.41
C GLU A 277 -10.10 -6.38 19.40
N LEU A 278 -9.17 -5.46 19.25
CA LEU A 278 -7.72 -5.79 19.28
C LEU A 278 -7.23 -6.24 20.67
N ALA A 279 -7.96 -5.95 21.74
CA ALA A 279 -7.63 -6.36 23.10
C ALA A 279 -8.18 -7.75 23.49
N ARG A 280 -9.03 -8.36 22.69
CA ARG A 280 -9.56 -9.74 22.88
C ARG A 280 -8.63 -10.78 22.31
#